data_425a0ac24f4656dad53c35565c2fb3a1
#
_entry.id   425a0ac24f4656dad53c35565c2fb3a1
#
_cell.length_a   1.000
_cell.length_b   1.000
_cell.length_c   1.000
_cell.angle_alpha   90.00
_cell.angle_beta   90.00
_cell.angle_gamma   90.00
#
_symmetry.space_group_name_H-M   'P 1'
#
loop_
_entity.id
_entity.type
_entity.pdbx_description
1 polymer ?
#
loop_
_entity_poly.entity_id
_entity_poly.type
_entity_poly.pdbx_seq_one_letter_code
_entity_poly.pdbx_strand_id
1 'polypeptide(L)'
;MYAILVAIWVALQLTRKSRLKAFKLAIVTFVVVGAGVYVLARHFYIPPGSPFPRLFLMFFMGAAFFVLKEYITLSRSLFWFFMIILSLAICNKHAFFVVYIFTIAYILFYVAYIPSGHIRQYNKAGDYSYDVYIYAFPVQQSIAALIPGVSVLQMILISSAATMLLAAFSWHLLERRTLGLKRPYADYTRRLTSGLTNGSTWTR
;
A
#
# COMPACT_ATOMS: atom_id res chain seq x y z
N MET A 1 -9.27 2.93 7.28
CA MET A 1 -7.99 3.64 7.15
C MET A 1 -8.11 4.80 6.15
N TYR A 2 -8.50 4.58 4.90
CA TYR A 2 -8.68 5.67 3.92
C TYR A 2 -9.65 6.76 4.37
N ALA A 3 -10.77 6.39 5.01
CA ALA A 3 -11.75 7.35 5.54
C ALA A 3 -11.13 8.35 6.53
N ILE A 4 -10.16 7.91 7.34
CA ILE A 4 -9.44 8.78 8.27
C ILE A 4 -8.56 9.78 7.52
N LEU A 5 -7.85 9.36 6.46
CA LEU A 5 -7.07 10.27 5.62
C LEU A 5 -7.95 11.31 4.94
N VAL A 6 -9.11 10.88 4.43
CA VAL A 6 -10.11 11.79 3.84
C VAL A 6 -10.65 12.75 4.89
N ALA A 7 -10.99 12.27 6.08
CA ALA A 7 -11.46 13.11 7.18
C ALA A 7 -10.42 14.17 7.60
N ILE A 8 -9.15 13.77 7.73
CA ILE A 8 -8.04 14.71 8.00
C ILE A 8 -7.92 15.74 6.87
N TRP A 9 -8.00 15.30 5.61
CA TRP A 9 -7.94 16.19 4.47
C TRP A 9 -9.10 17.19 4.45
N VAL A 10 -10.35 16.73 4.66
CA VAL A 10 -11.55 17.58 4.71
C VAL A 10 -11.48 18.56 5.88
N ALA A 11 -11.09 18.10 7.08
CA ALA A 11 -10.94 18.96 8.26
C ALA A 11 -9.92 20.08 8.02
N LEU A 12 -8.82 19.79 7.32
CA LEU A 12 -7.80 20.78 6.97
C LEU A 12 -8.21 21.71 5.81
N GLN A 13 -9.19 21.29 5.00
CA GLN A 13 -9.80 22.18 4.00
C GLN A 13 -10.55 23.37 4.65
N LEU A 14 -11.07 23.19 5.85
CA LEU A 14 -11.76 24.21 6.62
C LEU A 14 -10.78 25.24 7.21
N THR A 15 -9.51 24.90 7.35
CA THR A 15 -8.47 25.82 7.84
C THR A 15 -7.77 26.52 6.68
N ARG A 16 -7.93 27.83 6.59
CA ARG A 16 -7.56 28.71 5.45
C ARG A 16 -6.06 28.89 5.19
N LYS A 17 -5.16 28.41 6.08
CA LYS A 17 -3.71 28.71 6.04
C LYS A 17 -2.85 27.46 5.79
N SER A 18 -2.07 27.48 4.70
CA SER A 18 -1.01 26.48 4.31
C SER A 18 -1.41 24.99 4.38
N ARG A 19 -2.46 24.63 3.64
CA ARG A 19 -3.11 23.31 3.62
C ARG A 19 -2.15 22.12 3.52
N LEU A 20 -1.18 22.17 2.61
CA LEU A 20 -0.22 21.06 2.41
C LEU A 20 0.73 20.88 3.58
N LYS A 21 1.23 21.98 4.19
CA LYS A 21 2.13 21.88 5.35
C LYS A 21 1.40 21.34 6.57
N ALA A 22 0.17 21.80 6.81
CA ALA A 22 -0.66 21.30 7.90
C ALA A 22 -1.01 19.82 7.74
N PHE A 23 -1.31 19.37 6.51
CA PHE A 23 -1.57 17.96 6.20
C PHE A 23 -0.33 17.09 6.43
N LYS A 24 0.85 17.53 5.94
CA LYS A 24 2.12 16.85 6.18
C LYS A 24 2.39 16.71 7.68
N LEU A 25 2.25 17.80 8.43
CA LEU A 25 2.45 17.81 9.88
C LEU A 25 1.46 16.89 10.60
N ALA A 26 0.18 16.94 10.26
CA ALA A 26 -0.85 16.10 10.86
C ALA A 26 -0.58 14.60 10.67
N ILE A 27 -0.18 14.18 9.47
CA ILE A 27 0.17 12.77 9.21
C ILE A 27 1.39 12.35 10.01
N VAL A 28 2.45 13.16 10.03
CA VAL A 28 3.67 12.85 10.79
C VAL A 28 3.37 12.75 12.28
N THR A 29 2.65 13.73 12.83
CA THR A 29 2.23 13.71 14.24
C THR A 29 1.38 12.47 14.55
N PHE A 30 0.45 12.13 13.68
CA PHE A 30 -0.40 10.95 13.84
C PHE A 30 0.40 9.65 13.86
N VAL A 31 1.40 9.52 12.98
CA VAL A 31 2.29 8.36 12.95
C VAL A 31 3.15 8.28 14.20
N VAL A 32 3.77 9.39 14.60
CA VAL A 32 4.66 9.42 15.79
C VAL A 32 3.87 9.13 17.07
N VAL A 33 2.74 9.79 17.26
CA VAL A 33 1.86 9.57 18.42
C VAL A 33 1.29 8.16 18.40
N GLY A 34 0.78 7.69 17.24
CA GLY A 34 0.24 6.36 17.08
C GLY A 34 1.28 5.27 17.35
N ALA A 35 2.53 5.45 16.89
CA ALA A 35 3.62 4.53 17.18
C ALA A 35 3.98 4.53 18.67
N GLY A 36 4.05 5.69 19.29
CA GLY A 36 4.31 5.82 20.73
C GLY A 36 3.22 5.15 21.56
N VAL A 37 1.96 5.44 21.27
CA VAL A 37 0.79 4.79 21.93
C VAL A 37 0.81 3.28 21.71
N TYR A 38 1.14 2.82 20.51
CA TYR A 38 1.21 1.39 20.21
C TYR A 38 2.31 0.68 21.03
N VAL A 39 3.51 1.27 21.11
CA VAL A 39 4.62 0.71 21.88
C VAL A 39 4.26 0.65 23.38
N LEU A 40 3.69 1.73 23.92
CA LEU A 40 3.23 1.79 25.30
C LEU A 40 2.11 0.79 25.58
N ALA A 41 1.09 0.75 24.74
CA ALA A 41 -0.05 -0.14 24.88
C ALA A 41 0.36 -1.62 24.78
N ARG A 42 1.32 -1.94 23.91
CA ARG A 42 1.87 -3.31 23.82
C ARG A 42 2.62 -3.71 25.07
N HIS A 43 3.27 -2.77 25.70
CA HIS A 43 3.99 -3.04 26.97
C HIS A 43 3.02 -3.31 28.12
N PHE A 44 1.86 -2.62 28.14
CA PHE A 44 0.96 -2.64 29.29
C PHE A 44 -0.36 -3.40 29.10
N TYR A 45 -0.96 -3.43 27.89
CA TYR A 45 -2.36 -3.79 27.73
C TYR A 45 -2.78 -4.63 26.53
N ILE A 46 -2.03 -4.69 25.44
CA ILE A 46 -2.49 -5.38 24.23
C ILE A 46 -2.11 -6.87 24.29
N PRO A 47 -3.09 -7.79 24.27
CA PRO A 47 -2.79 -9.20 24.17
C PRO A 47 -2.03 -9.50 22.87
N PRO A 48 -1.04 -10.40 22.92
CA PRO A 48 -0.32 -10.80 21.73
C PRO A 48 -1.27 -11.52 20.77
N GLY A 49 -1.71 -10.86 19.71
CA GLY A 49 -2.60 -11.47 18.71
C GLY A 49 -3.43 -10.53 17.86
N SER A 50 -3.70 -9.30 18.29
CA SER A 50 -4.46 -8.38 17.43
C SER A 50 -3.58 -7.82 16.29
N PRO A 51 -3.85 -8.15 15.02
CA PRO A 51 -3.07 -7.63 13.88
C PRO A 51 -3.43 -6.17 13.54
N PHE A 52 -4.60 -5.70 14.00
CA PHE A 52 -5.16 -4.41 13.58
C PHE A 52 -4.26 -3.20 13.87
N PRO A 53 -3.73 -2.98 15.09
CA PRO A 53 -2.89 -1.82 15.36
C PRO A 53 -1.60 -1.82 14.54
N ARG A 54 -1.04 -2.99 14.26
CA ARG A 54 0.14 -3.17 13.43
C ARG A 54 -0.12 -2.76 11.99
N LEU A 55 -1.19 -3.28 11.38
CA LEU A 55 -1.57 -2.95 10.01
C LEU A 55 -1.92 -1.47 9.87
N PHE A 56 -2.55 -0.90 10.89
CA PHE A 56 -2.87 0.51 10.95
C PHE A 56 -1.61 1.38 10.92
N LEU A 57 -0.62 1.09 11.77
CA LEU A 57 0.64 1.82 11.77
C LEU A 57 1.41 1.69 10.45
N MET A 58 1.48 0.49 9.88
CA MET A 58 2.14 0.27 8.59
C MET A 58 1.50 1.09 7.47
N PHE A 59 0.16 1.16 7.44
CA PHE A 59 -0.56 1.97 6.46
C PHE A 59 -0.22 3.46 6.59
N PHE A 60 -0.28 4.00 7.81
CA PHE A 60 0.02 5.42 8.04
C PHE A 60 1.51 5.74 7.88
N MET A 61 2.40 4.80 8.16
CA MET A 61 3.83 4.94 7.84
C MET A 61 4.04 5.06 6.33
N GLY A 62 3.40 4.22 5.52
CA GLY A 62 3.43 4.35 4.06
C GLY A 62 2.88 5.70 3.57
N ALA A 63 1.78 6.17 4.16
CA ALA A 63 1.22 7.48 3.86
C ALA A 63 2.17 8.62 4.23
N ALA A 64 2.86 8.54 5.37
CA ALA A 64 3.86 9.53 5.79
C ALA A 64 5.05 9.58 4.82
N PHE A 65 5.58 8.43 4.41
CA PHE A 65 6.63 8.36 3.39
C PHE A 65 6.21 8.99 2.07
N PHE A 66 5.00 8.70 1.61
CA PHE A 66 4.48 9.30 0.37
C PHE A 66 4.37 10.84 0.46
N VAL A 67 3.87 11.34 1.59
CA VAL A 67 3.69 12.79 1.81
C VAL A 67 5.03 13.50 2.00
N LEU A 68 6.02 12.82 2.59
CA LEU A 68 7.37 13.33 2.84
C LEU A 68 8.37 12.99 1.73
N LYS A 69 7.93 12.43 0.61
CA LYS A 69 8.80 11.95 -0.48
C LYS A 69 9.84 12.97 -0.97
N GLU A 70 9.52 14.26 -0.87
CA GLU A 70 10.42 15.35 -1.26
C GLU A 70 11.59 15.56 -0.28
N TYR A 71 11.44 15.09 0.97
CA TYR A 71 12.43 15.24 2.05
C TYR A 71 13.21 13.96 2.31
N ILE A 72 12.70 12.81 1.87
CA ILE A 72 13.31 11.51 2.11
C ILE A 72 14.20 11.16 0.93
N THR A 73 15.51 11.20 1.16
CA THR A 73 16.49 10.74 0.17
C THR A 73 16.65 9.23 0.27
N LEU A 74 16.38 8.53 -0.83
CA LEU A 74 16.61 7.09 -0.92
C LEU A 74 18.09 6.85 -1.27
N SER A 75 18.90 6.48 -0.27
CA SER A 75 20.32 6.21 -0.45
C SER A 75 20.66 4.74 -0.22
N ARG A 76 21.68 4.24 -0.95
CA ARG A 76 22.17 2.88 -0.81
C ARG A 76 22.73 2.59 0.59
N SER A 77 23.38 3.58 1.18
CA SER A 77 23.96 3.46 2.52
C SER A 77 22.88 3.30 3.59
N LEU A 78 21.81 4.11 3.53
CA LEU A 78 20.67 4.00 4.45
C LEU A 78 19.91 2.68 4.28
N PHE A 79 19.80 2.18 3.05
CA PHE A 79 19.19 0.86 2.80
C PHE A 79 19.96 -0.26 3.53
N TRP A 80 21.28 -0.33 3.35
CA TRP A 80 22.10 -1.33 4.04
C TRP A 80 22.12 -1.14 5.55
N PHE A 81 22.14 0.10 6.04
CA PHE A 81 22.03 0.40 7.45
C PHE A 81 20.74 -0.15 8.06
N PHE A 82 19.59 0.09 7.42
CA PHE A 82 18.32 -0.46 7.88
C PHE A 82 18.24 -1.99 7.75
N MET A 83 18.85 -2.58 6.72
CA MET A 83 18.93 -4.04 6.60
C MET A 83 19.75 -4.66 7.74
N ILE A 84 20.88 -4.05 8.11
CA ILE A 84 21.71 -4.51 9.24
C ILE A 84 20.95 -4.39 10.56
N ILE A 85 20.34 -3.24 10.83
CA ILE A 85 19.55 -3.03 12.05
C ILE A 85 18.40 -4.05 12.14
N LEU A 86 17.70 -4.28 11.04
CA LEU A 86 16.61 -5.25 11.00
C LEU A 86 17.13 -6.68 11.26
N SER A 87 18.27 -7.04 10.71
CA SER A 87 18.91 -8.34 10.92
C SER A 87 19.35 -8.53 12.38
N LEU A 88 19.94 -7.51 12.99
CA LEU A 88 20.33 -7.55 14.40
C LEU A 88 19.11 -7.63 15.33
N ALA A 89 18.02 -6.99 14.96
CA ALA A 89 16.79 -7.00 15.74
C ALA A 89 16.11 -8.40 15.79
N ILE A 90 16.43 -9.32 14.89
CA ILE A 90 15.86 -10.69 14.86
C ILE A 90 16.13 -11.44 16.18
N CYS A 91 17.24 -11.15 16.84
CA CYS A 91 17.61 -11.79 18.11
C CYS A 91 16.65 -11.44 19.27
N ASN A 92 15.88 -10.36 19.15
CA ASN A 92 14.95 -9.93 20.19
C ASN A 92 13.55 -9.64 19.59
N LYS A 93 12.56 -10.49 19.92
CA LYS A 93 11.20 -10.40 19.38
C LYS A 93 10.51 -9.04 19.61
N HIS A 94 10.79 -8.38 20.73
CA HIS A 94 10.21 -7.06 21.02
C HIS A 94 10.87 -5.95 20.20
N ALA A 95 12.20 -5.95 20.13
CA ALA A 95 12.98 -5.00 19.34
C ALA A 95 12.71 -5.18 17.85
N PHE A 96 12.68 -6.42 17.36
CA PHE A 96 12.41 -6.73 15.96
C PHE A 96 11.13 -6.07 15.47
N PHE A 97 10.07 -6.18 16.25
CA PHE A 97 8.77 -5.67 15.81
C PHE A 97 8.74 -4.13 15.68
N VAL A 98 9.35 -3.43 16.63
CA VAL A 98 9.44 -1.97 16.60
C VAL A 98 10.32 -1.52 15.43
N VAL A 99 11.52 -2.12 15.32
CA VAL A 99 12.44 -1.84 14.21
C VAL A 99 11.79 -2.11 12.86
N TYR A 100 11.11 -3.25 12.72
CA TYR A 100 10.42 -3.63 11.50
C TYR A 100 9.41 -2.59 11.01
N ILE A 101 8.55 -2.07 11.91
CA ILE A 101 7.55 -1.05 11.52
C ILE A 101 8.20 0.19 10.92
N PHE A 102 9.31 0.66 11.51
CA PHE A 102 9.97 1.88 11.05
C PHE A 102 10.85 1.67 9.81
N THR A 103 11.50 0.52 9.69
CA THR A 103 12.47 0.26 8.63
C THR A 103 11.83 -0.30 7.37
N ILE A 104 10.76 -1.12 7.49
CA ILE A 104 10.19 -1.83 6.35
C ILE A 104 9.66 -0.87 5.27
N ALA A 105 9.06 0.25 5.66
CA ALA A 105 8.58 1.24 4.71
C ALA A 105 9.74 1.78 3.86
N TYR A 106 10.85 2.17 4.48
CA TYR A 106 12.02 2.66 3.76
C TYR A 106 12.59 1.60 2.81
N ILE A 107 12.76 0.36 3.29
CA ILE A 107 13.28 -0.76 2.51
C ILE A 107 12.39 -1.02 1.28
N LEU A 108 11.07 -1.07 1.45
CA LEU A 108 10.13 -1.27 0.35
C LEU A 108 10.18 -0.14 -0.68
N PHE A 109 10.21 1.12 -0.23
CA PHE A 109 10.34 2.26 -1.13
C PHE A 109 11.68 2.24 -1.87
N TYR A 110 12.76 1.92 -1.20
CA TYR A 110 14.06 1.78 -1.85
C TYR A 110 14.04 0.72 -2.95
N VAL A 111 13.56 -0.50 -2.63
CA VAL A 111 13.46 -1.61 -3.60
C VAL A 111 12.49 -1.30 -4.74
N ALA A 112 11.42 -0.55 -4.48
CA ALA A 112 10.45 -0.19 -5.51
C ALA A 112 10.96 0.89 -6.48
N TYR A 113 11.77 1.86 -6.01
CA TYR A 113 12.11 3.03 -6.80
C TYR A 113 13.56 3.07 -7.32
N ILE A 114 14.52 2.48 -6.58
CA ILE A 114 15.94 2.62 -6.93
C ILE A 114 16.43 1.57 -7.93
N PRO A 115 16.11 0.26 -7.81
CA PRO A 115 16.59 -0.72 -8.78
C PRO A 115 16.09 -0.40 -10.19
N SER A 116 17.04 -0.32 -11.13
CA SER A 116 16.80 -0.14 -12.56
C SER A 116 17.16 -1.41 -13.34
N GLY A 117 16.76 -1.52 -14.61
CA GLY A 117 17.09 -2.65 -15.47
C GLY A 117 16.05 -3.77 -15.46
N HIS A 118 16.50 -5.03 -15.38
CA HIS A 118 15.63 -6.21 -15.54
C HIS A 118 14.50 -6.29 -14.50
N ILE A 119 14.70 -5.78 -13.29
CA ILE A 119 13.66 -5.75 -12.23
C ILE A 119 12.45 -4.90 -12.66
N ARG A 120 12.69 -3.83 -13.43
CA ARG A 120 11.59 -2.98 -13.95
C ARG A 120 10.86 -3.61 -15.15
N GLN A 121 11.43 -4.62 -15.78
CA GLN A 121 10.75 -5.33 -16.88
C GLN A 121 9.53 -6.11 -16.39
N TYR A 122 9.48 -6.44 -15.10
CA TYR A 122 8.28 -7.02 -14.46
C TYR A 122 7.02 -6.19 -14.75
N ASN A 123 7.10 -4.87 -14.73
CA ASN A 123 5.97 -3.99 -15.02
C ASN A 123 5.49 -4.08 -16.49
N LYS A 124 6.31 -4.62 -17.41
CA LYS A 124 5.92 -4.83 -18.81
C LYS A 124 5.08 -6.09 -19.00
N ALA A 125 5.21 -7.05 -18.10
CA ALA A 125 4.45 -8.31 -18.14
C ALA A 125 2.97 -8.12 -17.80
N GLY A 126 2.64 -7.05 -17.05
CA GLY A 126 1.28 -6.74 -16.61
C GLY A 126 1.23 -6.45 -15.11
N ASP A 127 0.18 -5.81 -14.65
CA ASP A 127 -0.03 -5.53 -13.23
C ASP A 127 -0.95 -6.61 -12.62
N TYR A 128 -0.34 -7.70 -12.19
CA TYR A 128 -1.06 -8.81 -11.54
C TYR A 128 -1.36 -8.57 -10.05
N SER A 129 -0.88 -7.46 -9.47
CA SER A 129 -0.93 -7.24 -8.03
C SER A 129 -2.37 -7.17 -7.50
N TYR A 130 -3.26 -6.57 -8.26
CA TYR A 130 -4.68 -6.47 -7.92
C TYR A 130 -5.38 -7.84 -7.97
N ASP A 131 -5.16 -8.59 -9.02
CA ASP A 131 -5.73 -9.93 -9.19
C ASP A 131 -5.22 -10.90 -8.12
N VAL A 132 -3.91 -10.88 -7.85
CA VAL A 132 -3.32 -11.69 -6.76
C VAL A 132 -3.97 -11.34 -5.42
N TYR A 133 -4.18 -10.06 -5.13
CA TYR A 133 -4.84 -9.64 -3.90
C TYR A 133 -6.28 -10.16 -3.78
N ILE A 134 -7.04 -10.12 -4.87
CA ILE A 134 -8.44 -10.57 -4.87
C ILE A 134 -8.55 -12.09 -4.75
N TYR A 135 -7.73 -12.83 -5.51
CA TYR A 135 -7.85 -14.30 -5.58
C TYR A 135 -7.16 -15.03 -4.43
N ALA A 136 -6.16 -14.43 -3.76
CA ALA A 136 -5.37 -15.12 -2.73
C ALA A 136 -6.22 -15.69 -1.60
N PHE A 137 -7.11 -14.90 -1.04
CA PHE A 137 -7.93 -15.35 0.09
C PHE A 137 -8.98 -16.40 -0.30
N PRO A 138 -9.81 -16.23 -1.34
CA PRO A 138 -10.73 -17.26 -1.78
C PRO A 138 -10.05 -18.59 -2.13
N VAL A 139 -8.90 -18.54 -2.82
CA VAL A 139 -8.13 -19.73 -3.18
C VAL A 139 -7.63 -20.46 -1.93
N GLN A 140 -7.08 -19.74 -0.95
CA GLN A 140 -6.63 -20.34 0.31
C GLN A 140 -7.78 -21.02 1.05
N GLN A 141 -8.95 -20.38 1.14
CA GLN A 141 -10.13 -20.95 1.78
C GLN A 141 -10.61 -22.20 1.05
N SER A 142 -10.62 -22.18 -0.29
CA SER A 142 -11.01 -23.32 -1.09
C SER A 142 -10.07 -24.52 -0.89
N ILE A 143 -8.76 -24.29 -0.84
CA ILE A 143 -7.76 -25.35 -0.61
C ILE A 143 -7.92 -25.91 0.80
N ALA A 144 -8.11 -25.05 1.82
CA ALA A 144 -8.33 -25.52 3.19
C ALA A 144 -9.59 -26.38 3.33
N ALA A 145 -10.64 -26.08 2.57
CA ALA A 145 -11.87 -26.85 2.56
C ALA A 145 -11.74 -28.18 1.78
N LEU A 146 -10.99 -28.17 0.67
CA LEU A 146 -10.85 -29.36 -0.18
C LEU A 146 -9.82 -30.37 0.32
N ILE A 147 -8.79 -29.91 1.06
CA ILE A 147 -7.69 -30.76 1.53
C ILE A 147 -7.58 -30.61 3.07
N PRO A 148 -8.37 -31.34 3.85
CA PRO A 148 -8.27 -31.33 5.30
C PRO A 148 -6.89 -31.80 5.75
N GLY A 149 -6.25 -31.05 6.67
CA GLY A 149 -4.92 -31.41 7.18
C GLY A 149 -3.74 -31.01 6.29
N VAL A 150 -3.95 -30.17 5.28
CA VAL A 150 -2.87 -29.65 4.43
C VAL A 150 -1.81 -28.93 5.31
N SER A 151 -0.52 -29.25 5.09
CA SER A 151 0.58 -28.58 5.78
C SER A 151 0.71 -27.12 5.32
N VAL A 152 1.28 -26.27 6.18
CA VAL A 152 1.48 -24.83 5.89
C VAL A 152 2.26 -24.63 4.60
N LEU A 153 3.31 -25.42 4.37
CA LEU A 153 4.13 -25.31 3.15
C LEU A 153 3.33 -25.70 1.90
N GLN A 154 2.59 -26.80 1.95
CA GLN A 154 1.73 -27.21 0.84
C GLN A 154 0.63 -26.17 0.55
N MET A 155 0.01 -25.62 1.60
CA MET A 155 -0.94 -24.53 1.47
C MET A 155 -0.34 -23.33 0.73
N ILE A 156 0.85 -22.89 1.13
CA ILE A 156 1.54 -21.76 0.48
C ILE A 156 1.84 -22.06 -0.99
N LEU A 157 2.39 -23.22 -1.30
CA LEU A 157 2.77 -23.59 -2.66
C LEU A 157 1.56 -23.71 -3.57
N ILE A 158 0.54 -24.46 -3.16
CA ILE A 158 -0.66 -24.71 -3.98
C ILE A 158 -1.45 -23.41 -4.15
N SER A 159 -1.66 -22.63 -3.07
CA SER A 159 -2.40 -21.38 -3.17
C SER A 159 -1.68 -20.34 -4.00
N SER A 160 -0.36 -20.23 -3.89
CA SER A 160 0.43 -19.30 -4.70
C SER A 160 0.37 -19.66 -6.19
N ALA A 161 0.54 -20.94 -6.52
CA ALA A 161 0.45 -21.40 -7.91
C ALA A 161 -0.95 -21.14 -8.50
N ALA A 162 -2.00 -21.55 -7.79
CA ALA A 162 -3.38 -21.34 -8.24
C ALA A 162 -3.74 -19.86 -8.36
N THR A 163 -3.36 -19.04 -7.39
CA THR A 163 -3.60 -17.60 -7.41
C THR A 163 -2.89 -16.92 -8.58
N MET A 164 -1.63 -17.29 -8.85
CA MET A 164 -0.87 -16.75 -9.98
C MET A 164 -1.47 -17.13 -11.33
N LEU A 165 -1.94 -18.38 -11.47
CA LEU A 165 -2.63 -18.82 -12.68
C LEU A 165 -3.94 -18.03 -12.90
N LEU A 166 -4.74 -17.86 -11.87
CA LEU A 166 -5.98 -17.09 -11.94
C LEU A 166 -5.72 -15.62 -12.25
N ALA A 167 -4.71 -15.02 -11.63
CA ALA A 167 -4.31 -13.63 -11.87
C ALA A 167 -3.82 -13.44 -13.32
N ALA A 168 -2.99 -14.34 -13.83
CA ALA A 168 -2.53 -14.30 -15.22
C ALA A 168 -3.70 -14.46 -16.20
N PHE A 169 -4.63 -15.35 -15.92
CA PHE A 169 -5.81 -15.57 -16.74
C PHE A 169 -6.74 -14.34 -16.75
N SER A 170 -7.02 -13.79 -15.56
CA SER A 170 -7.82 -12.56 -15.40
C SER A 170 -7.20 -11.38 -16.15
N TRP A 171 -5.91 -11.15 -16.00
CA TRP A 171 -5.19 -10.09 -16.69
C TRP A 171 -5.31 -10.19 -18.20
N HIS A 172 -5.02 -11.37 -18.78
CA HIS A 172 -5.00 -11.54 -20.24
C HIS A 172 -6.37 -11.51 -20.88
N LEU A 173 -7.41 -12.04 -20.22
CA LEU A 173 -8.76 -12.11 -20.76
C LEU A 173 -9.59 -10.85 -20.50
N LEU A 174 -9.54 -10.32 -19.28
CA LEU A 174 -10.42 -9.25 -18.85
C LEU A 174 -9.71 -7.91 -18.81
N GLU A 175 -8.66 -7.79 -18.01
CA GLU A 175 -8.12 -6.49 -17.62
C GLU A 175 -7.39 -5.80 -18.78
N ARG A 176 -6.56 -6.50 -19.51
CA ARG A 176 -5.87 -5.97 -20.69
C ARG A 176 -6.83 -5.46 -21.76
N ARG A 177 -7.96 -6.14 -21.97
CA ARG A 177 -8.97 -5.73 -22.94
C ARG A 177 -9.76 -4.52 -22.45
N THR A 178 -10.18 -4.51 -21.20
CA THR A 178 -10.94 -3.40 -20.61
C THR A 178 -10.10 -2.13 -20.46
N LEU A 179 -8.82 -2.23 -20.14
CA LEU A 179 -7.90 -1.11 -20.13
C LEU A 179 -7.71 -0.48 -21.52
N GLY A 180 -7.74 -1.29 -22.59
CA GLY A 180 -7.75 -0.80 -23.97
C GLY A 180 -8.97 0.06 -24.31
N LEU A 181 -10.12 -0.25 -23.72
CA LEU A 181 -11.37 0.52 -23.89
C LEU A 181 -11.42 1.80 -23.08
N LYS A 182 -10.61 1.94 -22.03
CA LYS A 182 -10.61 3.10 -21.14
C LYS A 182 -10.33 4.43 -21.86
N ARG A 183 -9.40 4.43 -22.79
CA ARG A 183 -9.04 5.66 -23.57
C ARG A 183 -10.20 6.16 -24.41
N PRO A 184 -10.83 5.36 -25.32
CA PRO A 184 -11.94 5.84 -26.13
C PRO A 184 -13.15 6.28 -25.29
N TYR A 185 -13.44 5.61 -24.16
CA TYR A 185 -14.50 6.03 -23.25
C TYR A 185 -14.19 7.34 -22.52
N ALA A 186 -12.95 7.54 -22.08
CA ALA A 186 -12.54 8.80 -21.45
C ALA A 186 -12.61 9.98 -22.43
N ASP A 187 -12.24 9.77 -23.69
CA ASP A 187 -12.33 10.80 -24.73
C ASP A 187 -13.79 11.09 -25.12
N TYR A 188 -14.64 10.06 -25.16
CA TYR A 188 -16.07 10.21 -25.39
C TYR A 188 -16.76 11.01 -24.27
N THR A 189 -16.52 10.66 -23.00
CA THR A 189 -17.07 11.43 -21.86
C THR A 189 -16.55 12.86 -21.82
N ARG A 190 -15.29 13.07 -22.17
CA ARG A 190 -14.68 14.41 -22.22
C ARG A 190 -15.34 15.28 -23.32
N ARG A 191 -15.66 14.71 -24.48
CA ARG A 191 -16.40 15.41 -25.56
C ARG A 191 -17.82 15.75 -25.13
N LEU A 192 -18.53 14.86 -24.44
CA LEU A 192 -19.86 15.11 -23.91
C LEU A 192 -19.88 16.24 -22.88
N THR A 193 -18.93 16.21 -21.93
CA THR A 193 -18.83 17.26 -20.90
C THR A 193 -18.37 18.59 -21.44
N SER A 194 -17.48 18.64 -22.44
CA SER A 194 -17.08 19.90 -23.09
C SER A 194 -18.21 20.50 -23.95
N GLY A 195 -19.05 19.66 -24.53
CA GLY A 195 -20.28 20.15 -25.24
C GLY A 195 -21.29 20.79 -24.29
N LEU A 196 -21.40 20.30 -23.05
CA LEU A 196 -22.30 20.86 -22.04
C LEU A 196 -21.77 22.16 -21.41
N THR A 197 -20.45 22.33 -21.30
CA THR A 197 -19.83 23.55 -20.75
C THR A 197 -19.80 24.70 -21.75
N ASN A 198 -19.71 24.43 -23.06
CA ASN A 198 -19.79 25.47 -24.11
C ASN A 198 -21.22 25.97 -24.40
N GLY A 199 -22.24 25.26 -23.90
CA GLY A 199 -23.65 25.69 -24.06
C GLY A 199 -24.14 26.71 -23.03
N SER A 200 -23.34 27.10 -22.05
CA SER A 200 -23.71 27.99 -20.94
C SER A 200 -23.08 29.39 -20.99
N THR A 201 -22.67 29.88 -22.16
CA THR A 201 -22.39 31.30 -22.32
C THR A 201 -23.70 32.07 -22.48
N TRP A 202 -24.39 32.31 -21.35
CA TRP A 202 -25.38 33.37 -21.28
C TRP A 202 -24.65 34.71 -21.37
N THR A 203 -24.69 35.29 -22.55
CA THR A 203 -24.37 36.72 -22.77
C THR A 203 -25.27 37.58 -21.91
N ARG A 204 -24.69 38.39 -21.07
CA ARG A 204 -25.17 39.69 -20.65
C ARG A 204 -24.10 40.70 -20.89
#